data_494c0a46c00b99551b062bce4395e8ee
#
_entry.id   494c0a46c00b99551b062bce4395e8ee
#
_cell.length_a   1.000
_cell.length_b   1.000
_cell.length_c   1.000
_cell.angle_alpha   90.00
_cell.angle_beta   90.00
_cell.angle_gamma   90.00
#
_symmetry.space_group_name_H-M   'P 1'
#
loop_
_entity.id
_entity.type
_entity.pdbx_description
1 polymer ?
#
loop_
_entity_poly.entity_id
_entity_poly.type
_entity_poly.pdbx_seq_one_letter_code
_entity_poly.pdbx_strand_id
1 'polypeptide(L)'
;KVKLAYKKVGQPVVVNDSSWEIPVLGGFPGGYMKDIVGWFTAEDFLALMKDKNDRRIILHDVVAYFDGEQLKMFISDQTGVFINEPRGEGTSMNQVVSMEDSGGLTIAEEFALRHDGAEINPAHFQHWQKFGEWFTARDND
;
A
#
# COMPACT_ATOMS: atom_id res chain seq x y z
N LYS A 1 -1.85 -7.94 -14.51
CA LYS A 1 -2.08 -6.52 -14.91
C LYS A 1 -1.06 -6.05 -15.96
N VAL A 2 0.27 -6.08 -15.70
CA VAL A 2 1.30 -5.49 -16.58
C VAL A 2 1.30 -6.07 -17.99
N LYS A 3 1.23 -7.41 -18.15
CA LYS A 3 1.15 -8.05 -19.47
C LYS A 3 -0.11 -7.67 -20.27
N LEU A 4 -1.23 -7.45 -19.57
CA LEU A 4 -2.47 -6.99 -20.20
C LEU A 4 -2.35 -5.53 -20.65
N ALA A 5 -1.70 -4.68 -19.82
CA ALA A 5 -1.41 -3.30 -20.19
C ALA A 5 -0.52 -3.24 -21.43
N TYR A 6 0.56 -4.04 -21.49
CA TYR A 6 1.43 -4.15 -22.65
C TYR A 6 0.68 -4.54 -23.92
N LYS A 7 -0.20 -5.55 -23.83
CA LYS A 7 -1.04 -5.97 -24.99
C LYS A 7 -1.91 -4.84 -25.55
N LYS A 8 -2.35 -3.92 -24.69
CA LYS A 8 -3.18 -2.78 -25.12
C LYS A 8 -2.36 -1.63 -25.69
N VAL A 9 -1.17 -1.41 -25.18
CA VAL A 9 -0.34 -0.24 -25.51
C VAL A 9 0.67 -0.54 -26.61
N GLY A 10 1.18 -1.78 -26.70
CA GLY A 10 2.15 -2.22 -27.72
C GLY A 10 3.57 -1.69 -27.51
N GLN A 11 3.91 -1.18 -26.34
CA GLN A 11 5.23 -0.66 -25.98
C GLN A 11 5.53 -0.93 -24.50
N PRO A 12 6.79 -0.81 -24.04
CA PRO A 12 7.14 -1.04 -22.64
C PRO A 12 6.25 -0.29 -21.66
N VAL A 13 5.79 -0.98 -20.63
CA VAL A 13 4.86 -0.44 -19.62
C VAL A 13 5.36 -0.70 -18.21
N VAL A 14 5.02 0.22 -17.32
CA VAL A 14 5.16 0.10 -15.88
C VAL A 14 3.77 0.21 -15.26
N VAL A 15 3.47 -0.68 -14.33
CA VAL A 15 2.24 -0.60 -13.53
C VAL A 15 2.58 -0.68 -12.05
N ASN A 16 1.87 0.11 -11.25
CA ASN A 16 1.90 0.02 -9.78
C ASN A 16 0.60 -0.61 -9.29
N ASP A 17 0.70 -1.44 -8.28
CA ASP A 17 -0.45 -2.06 -7.62
C ASP A 17 -0.16 -2.21 -6.12
N SER A 18 -1.22 -2.10 -5.33
CA SER A 18 -1.13 -2.25 -3.87
C SER A 18 -2.20 -3.22 -3.39
N SER A 19 -1.86 -3.98 -2.38
CA SER A 19 -2.79 -4.85 -1.66
C SER A 19 -2.54 -4.76 -0.15
N TRP A 20 -3.57 -5.08 0.62
CA TRP A 20 -3.50 -5.09 2.08
C TRP A 20 -3.82 -6.47 2.61
N GLU A 21 -3.07 -6.88 3.61
CA GLU A 21 -3.24 -8.17 4.28
C GLU A 21 -3.40 -7.97 5.78
N ILE A 22 -4.43 -8.58 6.34
CA ILE A 22 -4.60 -8.71 7.79
C ILE A 22 -4.27 -10.16 8.14
N PRO A 23 -3.07 -10.46 8.70
CA PRO A 23 -2.59 -11.83 8.88
C PRO A 23 -3.53 -12.69 9.70
N VAL A 24 -4.08 -12.16 10.80
CA VAL A 24 -5.01 -12.89 11.68
C VAL A 24 -6.33 -13.25 11.01
N LEU A 25 -6.64 -12.63 9.87
CA LEU A 25 -7.82 -12.90 9.04
C LEU A 25 -7.48 -13.67 7.77
N GLY A 26 -6.35 -14.38 7.74
CA GLY A 26 -5.94 -15.22 6.60
C GLY A 26 -5.58 -14.46 5.34
N GLY A 27 -5.20 -13.17 5.47
CA GLY A 27 -4.83 -12.33 4.33
C GLY A 27 -5.96 -11.45 3.78
N PHE A 28 -7.14 -11.47 4.42
CA PHE A 28 -8.23 -10.53 4.09
C PHE A 28 -7.74 -9.07 4.22
N PRO A 29 -8.13 -8.14 3.37
CA PRO A 29 -8.96 -8.31 2.15
C PRO A 29 -8.14 -8.50 0.87
N GLY A 30 -6.82 -8.56 0.92
CA GLY A 30 -5.95 -8.69 -0.26
C GLY A 30 -6.11 -7.53 -1.23
N GLY A 31 -6.35 -7.82 -2.49
CA GLY A 31 -6.57 -6.83 -3.53
C GLY A 31 -7.95 -6.15 -3.51
N TYR A 32 -8.84 -6.53 -2.59
CA TYR A 32 -10.20 -6.00 -2.49
C TYR A 32 -10.35 -4.83 -1.51
N MET A 33 -9.25 -4.30 -0.97
CA MET A 33 -9.31 -3.20 0.01
C MET A 33 -10.10 -2.00 -0.50
N LYS A 34 -10.00 -1.66 -1.78
CA LYS A 34 -10.75 -0.56 -2.38
C LYS A 34 -12.26 -0.74 -2.25
N ASP A 35 -12.76 -1.95 -2.44
CA ASP A 35 -14.18 -2.24 -2.30
C ASP A 35 -14.59 -2.27 -0.83
N ILE A 36 -13.77 -2.87 0.01
CA ILE A 36 -14.01 -2.99 1.46
C ILE A 36 -14.09 -1.60 2.12
N VAL A 37 -13.18 -0.68 1.84
CA VAL A 37 -13.23 0.68 2.40
C VAL A 37 -14.44 1.49 1.89
N GLY A 38 -15.04 1.09 0.78
CA GLY A 38 -16.30 1.67 0.29
C GLY A 38 -17.54 1.17 1.04
N TRP A 39 -17.44 0.02 1.70
CA TRP A 39 -18.53 -0.61 2.42
C TRP A 39 -18.39 -0.52 3.95
N PHE A 40 -17.18 -0.61 4.47
CA PHE A 40 -16.87 -0.60 5.90
C PHE A 40 -16.73 0.82 6.43
N THR A 41 -17.32 1.05 7.59
CA THR A 41 -16.97 2.21 8.43
C THR A 41 -15.69 1.95 9.22
N ALA A 42 -15.14 2.97 9.85
CA ALA A 42 -14.02 2.81 10.78
C ALA A 42 -14.38 1.85 11.93
N GLU A 43 -15.59 1.97 12.45
CA GLU A 43 -16.14 1.12 13.52
C GLU A 43 -16.28 -0.35 13.08
N ASP A 44 -16.61 -0.62 11.82
CA ASP A 44 -16.69 -1.98 11.27
C ASP A 44 -15.31 -2.66 11.30
N PHE A 45 -14.24 -1.94 10.91
CA PHE A 45 -12.87 -2.45 11.03
C PHE A 45 -12.49 -2.73 12.49
N LEU A 46 -12.84 -1.83 13.42
CA LEU A 46 -12.56 -2.03 14.84
C LEU A 46 -13.34 -3.21 15.41
N ALA A 47 -14.60 -3.39 15.02
CA ALA A 47 -15.41 -4.54 15.41
C ALA A 47 -14.80 -5.86 14.88
N LEU A 48 -14.32 -5.88 13.64
CA LEU A 48 -13.65 -7.02 13.03
C LEU A 48 -12.39 -7.45 13.81
N MET A 49 -11.69 -6.47 14.39
CA MET A 49 -10.44 -6.67 15.11
C MET A 49 -10.58 -6.78 16.64
N LYS A 50 -11.82 -6.68 17.19
CA LYS A 50 -12.09 -6.53 18.61
C LYS A 50 -11.45 -7.60 19.49
N ASP A 51 -11.54 -8.88 19.08
CA ASP A 51 -11.07 -10.01 19.86
C ASP A 51 -9.76 -10.60 19.30
N LYS A 52 -9.05 -9.83 18.49
CA LYS A 52 -7.80 -10.29 17.86
C LYS A 52 -6.60 -9.76 18.64
N ASN A 53 -5.71 -10.69 19.06
CA ASN A 53 -4.45 -10.34 19.69
C ASN A 53 -3.43 -9.80 18.69
N ASP A 54 -3.35 -10.41 17.50
CA ASP A 54 -2.56 -9.88 16.39
C ASP A 54 -3.38 -8.83 15.64
N ARG A 55 -2.95 -7.58 15.75
CA ARG A 55 -3.62 -6.42 15.16
C ARG A 55 -2.87 -5.86 13.96
N ARG A 56 -1.92 -6.63 13.42
CA ARG A 56 -1.12 -6.19 12.27
C ARG A 56 -1.96 -6.13 11.01
N ILE A 57 -1.59 -5.17 10.17
CA ILE A 57 -1.99 -5.06 8.77
C ILE A 57 -0.74 -4.78 7.94
N ILE A 58 -0.61 -5.41 6.78
CA ILE A 58 0.56 -5.29 5.92
C ILE A 58 0.13 -4.70 4.59
N LEU A 59 0.79 -3.63 4.18
CA LEU A 59 0.69 -3.06 2.84
C LEU A 59 1.74 -3.71 1.96
N HIS A 60 1.31 -4.32 0.88
CA HIS A 60 2.16 -4.83 -0.19
C HIS A 60 2.09 -3.92 -1.41
N ASP A 61 3.18 -3.23 -1.71
CA ASP A 61 3.31 -2.40 -2.90
C ASP A 61 4.18 -3.10 -3.95
N VAL A 62 3.74 -3.09 -5.19
CA VAL A 62 4.42 -3.73 -6.31
C VAL A 62 4.50 -2.76 -7.49
N VAL A 63 5.72 -2.54 -8.00
CA VAL A 63 5.95 -1.98 -9.33
C VAL A 63 6.34 -3.12 -10.26
N ALA A 64 5.63 -3.26 -11.37
CA ALA A 64 5.92 -4.27 -12.39
C ALA A 64 6.20 -3.60 -13.73
N TYR A 65 7.33 -3.96 -14.34
CA TYR A 65 7.74 -3.57 -15.68
C TYR A 65 7.60 -4.75 -16.64
N PHE A 66 7.16 -4.46 -17.87
CA PHE A 66 7.16 -5.45 -18.96
C PHE A 66 7.36 -4.77 -20.30
N ASP A 67 8.30 -5.26 -21.12
CA ASP A 67 8.64 -4.71 -22.45
C ASP A 67 8.26 -5.64 -23.62
N GLY A 68 7.59 -6.75 -23.31
CA GLY A 68 7.23 -7.79 -24.28
C GLY A 68 8.04 -9.07 -24.12
N GLU A 69 9.26 -8.97 -23.59
CA GLU A 69 10.16 -10.11 -23.32
C GLU A 69 10.47 -10.22 -21.83
N GLN A 70 10.92 -9.13 -21.21
CA GLN A 70 11.37 -9.11 -19.82
C GLN A 70 10.27 -8.64 -18.87
N LEU A 71 9.99 -9.44 -17.85
CA LEU A 71 9.16 -9.08 -16.71
C LEU A 71 10.06 -8.83 -15.49
N LYS A 72 9.94 -7.64 -14.90
CA LYS A 72 10.59 -7.30 -13.61
C LYS A 72 9.53 -6.83 -12.62
N MET A 73 9.70 -7.23 -11.36
CA MET A 73 8.82 -6.85 -10.26
C MET A 73 9.65 -6.37 -9.08
N PHE A 74 9.23 -5.29 -8.47
CA PHE A 74 9.86 -4.68 -7.29
C PHE A 74 8.80 -4.54 -6.21
N ILE A 75 9.05 -5.14 -5.06
CA ILE A 75 8.10 -5.26 -3.96
C ILE A 75 8.61 -4.48 -2.75
N SER A 76 7.70 -3.80 -2.07
CA SER A 76 7.92 -3.16 -0.78
C SER A 76 6.77 -3.52 0.14
N ASP A 77 7.09 -4.03 1.32
CA ASP A 77 6.12 -4.34 2.37
C ASP A 77 6.27 -3.34 3.52
N GLN A 78 5.14 -2.87 4.02
CA GLN A 78 5.09 -1.98 5.18
C GLN A 78 4.06 -2.53 6.17
N THR A 79 4.45 -2.58 7.43
CA THR A 79 3.57 -3.07 8.51
C THR A 79 2.94 -1.90 9.25
N GLY A 80 1.66 -2.05 9.56
CA GLY A 80 0.93 -1.17 10.46
C GLY A 80 0.15 -1.98 11.48
N VAL A 81 -0.54 -1.27 12.36
CA VAL A 81 -1.40 -1.86 13.40
C VAL A 81 -2.74 -1.14 13.43
N PHE A 82 -3.80 -1.89 13.72
CA PHE A 82 -5.10 -1.29 14.04
C PHE A 82 -5.05 -0.66 15.43
N ILE A 83 -5.43 0.61 15.53
CA ILE A 83 -5.63 1.32 16.78
C ILE A 83 -7.03 1.03 17.36
N ASN A 84 -7.34 1.60 18.53
CA ASN A 84 -8.60 1.29 19.22
C ASN A 84 -9.73 2.31 18.97
N GLU A 85 -9.39 3.49 18.48
CA GLU A 85 -10.33 4.58 18.22
C GLU A 85 -10.01 5.27 16.89
N PRO A 86 -11.01 5.63 16.07
CA PRO A 86 -10.77 6.37 14.83
C PRO A 86 -10.14 7.73 15.09
N ARG A 87 -9.16 8.13 14.29
CA ARG A 87 -8.53 9.46 14.34
C ARG A 87 -8.26 10.00 12.94
N GLY A 88 -8.43 11.29 12.78
CA GLY A 88 -8.24 11.99 11.51
C GLY A 88 -9.45 11.86 10.58
N GLU A 89 -9.37 12.51 9.43
CA GLU A 89 -10.39 12.51 8.38
C GLU A 89 -9.88 11.78 7.14
N GLY A 90 -10.73 10.97 6.52
CA GLY A 90 -10.36 10.20 5.34
C GLY A 90 -11.17 8.93 5.17
N THR A 91 -10.62 7.96 4.44
CA THR A 91 -11.28 6.66 4.29
C THR A 91 -11.31 5.91 5.61
N SER A 92 -12.30 5.03 5.75
CA SER A 92 -12.55 4.29 7.00
C SER A 92 -11.32 3.57 7.55
N MET A 93 -10.54 2.89 6.71
CA MET A 93 -9.32 2.20 7.11
C MET A 93 -8.23 3.19 7.55
N ASN A 94 -8.08 4.31 6.85
CA ASN A 94 -7.03 5.29 7.15
C ASN A 94 -7.18 5.92 8.54
N GLN A 95 -8.40 5.94 9.07
CA GLN A 95 -8.69 6.47 10.41
C GLN A 95 -8.31 5.52 11.55
N VAL A 96 -8.12 4.23 11.27
CA VAL A 96 -7.92 3.18 12.28
C VAL A 96 -6.62 2.40 12.14
N VAL A 97 -5.77 2.74 11.18
CA VAL A 97 -4.45 2.12 10.96
C VAL A 97 -3.34 3.13 11.20
N SER A 98 -2.34 2.74 11.97
CA SER A 98 -1.08 3.45 12.20
C SER A 98 0.06 2.61 11.64
N MET A 99 0.86 3.18 10.71
CA MET A 99 2.03 2.49 10.19
C MET A 99 3.19 2.53 11.19
N GLU A 100 4.07 1.52 11.21
CA GLU A 100 5.14 1.38 12.21
C GLU A 100 6.08 2.59 12.27
N ASP A 101 6.31 3.25 11.15
CA ASP A 101 7.21 4.40 11.03
C ASP A 101 6.51 5.77 11.17
N SER A 102 5.22 5.78 11.51
CA SER A 102 4.40 7.01 11.58
C SER A 102 4.52 7.79 12.88
N GLY A 103 5.26 7.28 13.88
CA GLY A 103 5.29 7.89 15.21
C GLY A 103 3.96 7.83 15.96
N GLY A 104 3.09 6.87 15.61
CA GLY A 104 1.77 6.67 16.22
C GLY A 104 0.62 7.44 15.55
N LEU A 105 0.89 8.17 14.48
CA LEU A 105 -0.15 8.81 13.68
C LEU A 105 -0.92 7.76 12.88
N THR A 106 -2.21 8.02 12.65
CA THR A 106 -2.97 7.25 11.67
C THR A 106 -2.61 7.67 10.24
N ILE A 107 -2.92 6.83 9.26
CA ILE A 107 -2.72 7.18 7.85
C ILE A 107 -3.49 8.46 7.49
N ALA A 108 -4.70 8.65 8.05
CA ALA A 108 -5.50 9.85 7.85
C ALA A 108 -4.81 11.11 8.42
N GLU A 109 -4.22 11.01 9.61
CA GLU A 109 -3.45 12.11 10.22
C GLU A 109 -2.16 12.42 9.43
N GLU A 110 -1.47 11.40 8.92
CA GLU A 110 -0.30 11.60 8.05
C GLU A 110 -0.67 12.32 6.75
N PHE A 111 -1.79 11.96 6.13
CA PHE A 111 -2.26 12.66 4.92
C PHE A 111 -2.61 14.12 5.18
N ALA A 112 -3.20 14.44 6.33
CA ALA A 112 -3.46 15.83 6.71
C ALA A 112 -2.15 16.63 6.81
N LEU A 113 -1.10 16.08 7.45
CA LEU A 113 0.21 16.72 7.53
C LEU A 113 0.86 16.93 6.16
N ARG A 114 0.70 16.00 5.22
CA ARG A 114 1.20 16.15 3.84
C ARG A 114 0.50 17.27 3.10
N HIS A 115 -0.80 17.45 3.30
CA HIS A 115 -1.54 18.58 2.77
C HIS A 115 -0.99 19.92 3.30
N ASP A 116 -0.49 19.93 4.51
CA ASP A 116 0.13 21.10 5.15
C ASP A 116 1.63 21.27 4.79
N GLY A 117 2.15 20.45 3.85
CA GLY A 117 3.50 20.58 3.31
C GLY A 117 4.58 19.75 4.00
N ALA A 118 4.20 18.77 4.82
CA ALA A 118 5.16 17.83 5.41
C ALA A 118 5.82 16.95 4.33
N GLU A 119 7.10 16.64 4.51
CA GLU A 119 7.84 15.77 3.60
C GLU A 119 7.29 14.34 3.62
N ILE A 120 7.28 13.71 2.44
CA ILE A 120 6.91 12.31 2.29
C ILE A 120 8.09 11.44 2.71
N ASN A 121 7.85 10.46 3.59
CA ASN A 121 8.87 9.50 3.97
C ASN A 121 9.30 8.65 2.77
N PRO A 122 10.58 8.69 2.33
CA PRO A 122 11.06 7.90 1.19
C PRO A 122 10.89 6.39 1.38
N ALA A 123 10.84 5.90 2.61
CA ALA A 123 10.61 4.49 2.92
C ALA A 123 9.29 3.95 2.34
N HIS A 124 8.30 4.81 2.14
CA HIS A 124 7.01 4.45 1.53
C HIS A 124 7.09 4.16 0.01
N PHE A 125 8.23 4.45 -0.62
CA PHE A 125 8.42 4.34 -2.07
C PHE A 125 9.59 3.44 -2.45
N GLN A 126 10.01 2.53 -1.59
CA GLN A 126 11.15 1.63 -1.85
C GLN A 126 11.00 0.79 -3.13
N HIS A 127 9.78 0.36 -3.47
CA HIS A 127 9.49 -0.36 -4.70
C HIS A 127 9.79 0.48 -5.95
N TRP A 128 9.48 1.78 -5.91
CA TRP A 128 9.82 2.72 -6.98
C TRP A 128 11.30 3.03 -7.03
N GLN A 129 11.98 3.17 -5.89
CA GLN A 129 13.42 3.37 -5.83
C GLN A 129 14.16 2.19 -6.44
N LYS A 130 13.82 0.96 -6.04
CA LYS A 130 14.39 -0.28 -6.61
C LYS A 130 14.18 -0.36 -8.12
N PHE A 131 12.99 -0.01 -8.60
CA PHE A 131 12.72 0.08 -10.03
C PHE A 131 13.62 1.10 -10.73
N GLY A 132 13.73 2.31 -10.20
CA GLY A 132 14.54 3.38 -10.78
C GLY A 132 16.02 3.00 -10.86
N GLU A 133 16.59 2.43 -9.81
CA GLU A 133 17.96 1.95 -9.77
C GLU A 133 18.22 0.88 -10.85
N TRP A 134 17.35 -0.11 -10.94
CA TRP A 134 17.44 -1.14 -11.96
C TRP A 134 17.30 -0.58 -13.38
N PHE A 135 16.31 0.30 -13.59
CA PHE A 135 16.04 0.86 -14.92
C PHE A 135 17.19 1.72 -15.42
N THR A 136 17.79 2.54 -14.55
CA THR A 136 18.96 3.36 -14.88
C THR A 136 20.20 2.53 -15.17
N ALA A 137 20.43 1.46 -14.40
CA ALA A 137 21.57 0.56 -14.61
C ALA A 137 21.49 -0.20 -15.95
N ARG A 138 20.27 -0.49 -16.43
CA ARG A 138 20.04 -1.20 -17.70
C ARG A 138 20.55 -0.42 -18.92
N ASP A 139 20.46 0.92 -18.88
CA ASP A 139 20.89 1.76 -20.00
C ASP A 139 22.42 1.97 -20.05
N ASN A 140 23.16 1.48 -19.05
CA ASN A 140 24.61 1.55 -18.96
C ASN A 140 25.32 0.26 -19.39
N ASP A 141 24.61 -0.78 -19.76
CA ASP A 141 25.09 -2.04 -20.33
C ASP A 141 24.88 -2.06 -21.87
#